data_4aae484e2cef5e0fc356b734f6c5daca
#
_entry.id   4aae484e2cef5e0fc356b734f6c5daca
#
_cell.length_a   1.000
_cell.length_b   1.000
_cell.length_c   1.000
_cell.angle_alpha   90.00
_cell.angle_beta   90.00
_cell.angle_gamma   90.00
#
_symmetry.space_group_name_H-M   'P 1'
#
loop_
_entity.id
_entity.type
_entity.pdbx_description
1 polymer ?
#
loop_
_entity_poly.entity_id
_entity_poly.type
_entity_poly.pdbx_seq_one_letter_code
_entity_poly.pdbx_strand_id
1 'polypeptide(L)'
;YTLVYTLSLHDALPISLAEVAGCTDTEISTGHVGYGLAPRINACGRLGKPELGVNLLLSSNYEVAQKLAQELDDLNDSRQDMSREMQEEAEALIEQQNLEEKWVLVLASKNWHSGVIGNVASDLNEKYHRPVVLIAIEENNIGKGSARSISGFNIHDALLAQQELLKAFGGHKQAAGLSIVPEEIETLDKKLNQYAKQQLTPSDLVPRKKVDVAVELEQLSFA
;
A
#
# COMPACT_ATOMS: atom_id res chain seq x y z
N TYR A 1 -10.48 21.76 14.31
CA TYR A 1 -11.87 21.86 13.85
C TYR A 1 -12.45 20.46 13.89
N THR A 2 -13.22 20.17 14.96
CA THR A 2 -13.96 18.92 15.11
C THR A 2 -15.23 19.05 14.26
N LEU A 3 -15.30 18.34 13.15
CA LEU A 3 -16.54 18.23 12.38
C LEU A 3 -17.48 17.28 13.15
N VAL A 4 -18.36 17.83 13.96
CA VAL A 4 -19.46 17.07 14.58
C VAL A 4 -20.56 16.93 13.54
N TYR A 5 -20.55 15.84 12.77
CA TYR A 5 -21.75 15.42 12.04
C TYR A 5 -22.57 14.56 12.97
N THR A 6 -23.73 15.10 13.41
CA THR A 6 -24.82 14.27 13.88
C THR A 6 -25.30 13.45 12.68
N LEU A 7 -24.92 12.16 12.64
CA LEU A 7 -25.44 11.22 11.65
C LEU A 7 -26.96 11.17 11.79
N SER A 8 -27.68 11.64 10.76
CA SER A 8 -29.13 11.55 10.74
C SER A 8 -29.53 10.12 10.41
N LEU A 9 -30.73 9.72 10.88
CA LEU A 9 -31.32 8.40 10.56
C LEU A 9 -31.49 8.13 9.05
N HIS A 10 -31.25 9.13 8.20
CA HIS A 10 -31.29 9.01 6.74
C HIS A 10 -29.96 8.54 6.12
N ASP A 11 -28.90 8.45 6.93
CA ASP A 11 -27.56 8.06 6.47
C ASP A 11 -27.30 6.57 6.81
N ALA A 12 -28.06 5.68 6.19
CA ALA A 12 -27.93 4.22 6.40
C ALA A 12 -26.49 3.70 6.19
N LEU A 13 -25.77 4.35 5.29
CA LEU A 13 -24.40 4.00 4.89
C LEU A 13 -23.33 4.19 5.99
N PRO A 14 -23.16 5.41 6.57
CA PRO A 14 -22.11 5.60 7.58
C PRO A 14 -22.37 4.76 8.83
N ILE A 15 -23.66 4.60 9.20
CA ILE A 15 -24.06 3.81 10.37
C ILE A 15 -23.69 2.35 10.18
N SER A 16 -24.13 1.71 9.09
CA SER A 16 -23.86 0.29 8.83
C SER A 16 -22.36 -0.01 8.75
N LEU A 17 -21.59 0.88 8.09
CA LEU A 17 -20.15 0.70 7.99
C LEU A 17 -19.44 0.95 9.32
N ALA A 18 -19.93 1.90 10.14
CA ALA A 18 -19.42 2.16 11.47
C ALA A 18 -19.68 0.99 12.43
N GLU A 19 -20.83 0.33 12.31
CA GLU A 19 -21.19 -0.85 13.11
C GLU A 19 -20.21 -2.00 12.86
N VAL A 20 -19.98 -2.39 11.59
CA VAL A 20 -19.04 -3.46 11.27
C VAL A 20 -17.58 -3.08 11.56
N ALA A 21 -17.26 -1.78 11.56
CA ALA A 21 -15.96 -1.27 11.97
C ALA A 21 -15.75 -1.13 13.47
N GLY A 22 -16.80 -1.40 14.30
CA GLY A 22 -16.74 -1.27 15.75
C GLY A 22 -16.62 0.18 16.25
N CYS A 23 -17.17 1.15 15.50
CA CYS A 23 -17.06 2.59 15.77
C CYS A 23 -18.36 3.22 16.26
N THR A 24 -19.28 2.44 16.85
CA THR A 24 -20.65 2.90 17.23
C THR A 24 -20.70 3.65 18.56
N ASP A 25 -19.80 3.37 19.48
CA ASP A 25 -19.86 3.88 20.86
C ASP A 25 -19.17 5.22 21.07
N THR A 26 -18.64 5.84 19.99
CA THR A 26 -17.87 7.09 20.07
C THR A 26 -18.23 8.02 18.89
N GLU A 27 -17.98 9.33 19.06
CA GLU A 27 -18.02 10.27 17.93
C GLU A 27 -17.04 9.83 16.84
N ILE A 28 -17.52 9.73 15.61
CA ILE A 28 -16.69 9.35 14.46
C ILE A 28 -15.65 10.44 14.18
N SER A 29 -14.42 10.14 14.50
CA SER A 29 -13.26 10.98 14.24
C SER A 29 -12.71 10.78 12.81
N THR A 30 -11.85 11.68 12.34
CA THR A 30 -11.11 11.52 11.09
C THR A 30 -10.24 10.24 11.08
N GLY A 31 -9.74 9.81 12.24
CA GLY A 31 -9.04 8.54 12.40
C GLY A 31 -9.93 7.33 12.14
N HIS A 32 -11.15 7.32 12.67
CA HIS A 32 -12.13 6.26 12.39
C HIS A 32 -12.44 6.17 10.89
N VAL A 33 -12.58 7.32 10.20
CA VAL A 33 -12.80 7.34 8.75
C VAL A 33 -11.58 6.79 8.02
N GLY A 34 -10.38 7.27 8.32
CA GLY A 34 -9.15 6.91 7.59
C GLY A 34 -8.68 5.48 7.81
N TYR A 35 -8.80 4.96 9.03
CA TYR A 35 -8.27 3.65 9.42
C TYR A 35 -9.35 2.59 9.66
N GLY A 36 -10.60 2.99 9.87
CA GLY A 36 -11.73 2.07 10.04
C GLY A 36 -12.57 1.92 8.78
N LEU A 37 -13.20 2.99 8.31
CA LEU A 37 -14.20 2.93 7.25
C LEU A 37 -13.59 2.85 5.85
N ALA A 38 -12.66 3.73 5.53
CA ALA A 38 -12.06 3.82 4.19
C ALA A 38 -11.33 2.53 3.75
N PRO A 39 -10.60 1.79 4.60
CA PRO A 39 -9.99 0.53 4.20
C PRO A 39 -10.98 -0.52 3.70
N ARG A 40 -12.18 -0.61 4.29
CA ARG A 40 -13.25 -1.53 3.89
C ARG A 40 -13.78 -1.20 2.50
N ILE A 41 -14.06 0.10 2.25
CA ILE A 41 -14.48 0.56 0.91
C ILE A 41 -13.36 0.33 -0.12
N ASN A 42 -12.11 0.60 0.24
CA ASN A 42 -10.98 0.42 -0.67
C ASN A 42 -10.71 -1.06 -0.99
N ALA A 43 -10.99 -1.99 -0.06
CA ALA A 43 -10.76 -3.42 -0.25
C ALA A 43 -11.56 -3.99 -1.42
N CYS A 44 -12.82 -3.58 -1.60
CA CYS A 44 -13.65 -4.07 -2.70
C CYS A 44 -13.05 -3.71 -4.08
N GLY A 45 -12.53 -2.51 -4.25
CA GLY A 45 -11.85 -2.10 -5.49
C GLY A 45 -10.55 -2.87 -5.74
N ARG A 46 -9.79 -3.16 -4.68
CA ARG A 46 -8.55 -3.95 -4.78
C ARG A 46 -8.78 -5.41 -5.13
N LEU A 47 -9.89 -5.99 -4.66
CA LEU A 47 -10.26 -7.39 -4.89
C LEU A 47 -11.26 -7.57 -6.05
N GLY A 48 -11.41 -6.56 -6.92
CA GLY A 48 -12.15 -6.67 -8.18
C GLY A 48 -13.67 -6.61 -8.05
N LYS A 49 -14.21 -6.08 -6.93
CA LYS A 49 -15.64 -5.93 -6.68
C LYS A 49 -16.04 -4.48 -6.36
N PRO A 50 -15.61 -3.48 -7.17
CA PRO A 50 -15.82 -2.05 -6.85
C PRO A 50 -17.30 -1.67 -6.76
N GLU A 51 -18.19 -2.42 -7.43
CA GLU A 51 -19.64 -2.20 -7.40
C GLU A 51 -20.24 -2.32 -5.99
N LEU A 52 -19.66 -3.14 -5.10
CA LEU A 52 -20.14 -3.27 -3.72
C LEU A 52 -19.98 -1.95 -2.96
N GLY A 53 -18.84 -1.29 -3.13
CA GLY A 53 -18.61 0.02 -2.52
C GLY A 53 -19.57 1.08 -3.07
N VAL A 54 -19.79 1.10 -4.39
CA VAL A 54 -20.75 2.05 -5.01
C VAL A 54 -22.17 1.77 -4.53
N ASN A 55 -22.59 0.50 -4.50
CA ASN A 55 -23.94 0.11 -4.05
C ASN A 55 -24.16 0.47 -2.57
N LEU A 56 -23.15 0.28 -1.72
CA LEU A 56 -23.23 0.73 -0.33
C LEU A 56 -23.42 2.26 -0.28
N LEU A 57 -22.61 3.03 -1.03
CA LEU A 57 -22.67 4.50 -1.06
C LEU A 57 -24.00 5.05 -1.58
N LEU A 58 -24.72 4.31 -2.39
CA LEU A 58 -26.01 4.71 -2.97
C LEU A 58 -27.22 4.13 -2.20
N SER A 59 -26.99 3.26 -1.21
CA SER A 59 -28.08 2.61 -0.49
C SER A 59 -28.78 3.57 0.45
N SER A 60 -30.12 3.66 0.33
CA SER A 60 -31.00 4.34 1.29
C SER A 60 -31.71 3.39 2.24
N ASN A 61 -31.57 2.09 2.07
CA ASN A 61 -32.17 1.06 2.91
C ASN A 61 -31.13 0.50 3.89
N TYR A 62 -31.41 0.60 5.18
CA TYR A 62 -30.49 0.17 6.23
C TYR A 62 -30.14 -1.33 6.18
N GLU A 63 -31.14 -2.21 5.94
CA GLU A 63 -30.91 -3.65 5.89
C GLU A 63 -30.01 -4.05 4.71
N VAL A 64 -30.16 -3.36 3.57
CA VAL A 64 -29.31 -3.53 2.38
C VAL A 64 -27.91 -3.01 2.67
N ALA A 65 -27.80 -1.81 3.25
CA ALA A 65 -26.53 -1.20 3.61
C ALA A 65 -25.76 -2.06 4.61
N GLN A 66 -26.43 -2.66 5.58
CA GLN A 66 -25.80 -3.56 6.58
C GLN A 66 -25.21 -4.81 5.94
N LYS A 67 -25.92 -5.45 5.02
CA LYS A 67 -25.39 -6.61 4.27
C LYS A 67 -24.17 -6.23 3.42
N LEU A 68 -24.24 -5.11 2.70
CA LEU A 68 -23.11 -4.64 1.90
C LEU A 68 -21.91 -4.24 2.76
N ALA A 69 -22.15 -3.60 3.93
CA ALA A 69 -21.09 -3.27 4.87
C ALA A 69 -20.39 -4.52 5.41
N GLN A 70 -21.14 -5.59 5.70
CA GLN A 70 -20.55 -6.86 6.12
C GLN A 70 -19.72 -7.50 5.01
N GLU A 71 -20.21 -7.50 3.76
CA GLU A 71 -19.42 -8.00 2.62
C GLU A 71 -18.12 -7.22 2.41
N LEU A 72 -18.15 -5.89 2.64
CA LEU A 72 -16.94 -5.06 2.57
C LEU A 72 -15.97 -5.34 3.70
N ASP A 73 -16.48 -5.65 4.91
CA ASP A 73 -15.66 -6.06 6.05
C ASP A 73 -14.95 -7.39 5.76
N ASP A 74 -15.70 -8.40 5.30
CA ASP A 74 -15.16 -9.72 4.92
C ASP A 74 -14.08 -9.59 3.82
N LEU A 75 -14.29 -8.71 2.84
CA LEU A 75 -13.28 -8.43 1.80
C LEU A 75 -12.05 -7.71 2.37
N ASN A 76 -12.24 -6.83 3.35
CA ASN A 76 -11.13 -6.16 3.99
C ASN A 76 -10.28 -7.13 4.83
N ASP A 77 -10.91 -8.07 5.52
CA ASP A 77 -10.22 -9.13 6.26
C ASP A 77 -9.43 -10.04 5.31
N SER A 78 -10.06 -10.49 4.21
CA SER A 78 -9.36 -11.25 3.16
C SER A 78 -8.16 -10.49 2.60
N ARG A 79 -8.31 -9.19 2.33
CA ARG A 79 -7.20 -8.35 1.87
C ARG A 79 -6.08 -8.25 2.90
N GLN A 80 -6.41 -8.17 4.21
CA GLN A 80 -5.42 -8.12 5.28
C GLN A 80 -4.65 -9.43 5.38
N ASP A 81 -5.34 -10.57 5.30
CA ASP A 81 -4.73 -11.90 5.32
C ASP A 81 -3.78 -12.08 4.13
N MET A 82 -4.23 -11.76 2.91
CA MET A 82 -3.38 -11.76 1.73
C MET A 82 -2.14 -10.86 1.89
N SER A 83 -2.31 -9.66 2.49
CA SER A 83 -1.18 -8.74 2.72
C SER A 83 -0.16 -9.34 3.66
N ARG A 84 -0.61 -10.01 4.73
CA ARG A 84 0.26 -10.67 5.72
C ARG A 84 1.05 -11.81 5.09
N GLU A 85 0.36 -12.72 4.40
CA GLU A 85 0.99 -13.86 3.72
C GLU A 85 2.02 -13.40 2.67
N MET A 86 1.66 -12.38 1.88
CA MET A 86 2.57 -11.80 0.90
C MET A 86 3.77 -11.14 1.54
N GLN A 87 3.60 -10.45 2.67
CA GLN A 87 4.69 -9.82 3.39
C GLN A 87 5.65 -10.88 3.94
N GLU A 88 5.15 -11.94 4.55
CA GLU A 88 5.95 -13.06 5.06
C GLU A 88 6.76 -13.73 3.93
N GLU A 89 6.13 -14.02 2.78
CA GLU A 89 6.82 -14.58 1.61
C GLU A 89 7.88 -13.61 1.07
N ALA A 90 7.56 -12.33 0.95
CA ALA A 90 8.50 -11.32 0.45
C ALA A 90 9.70 -11.15 1.39
N GLU A 91 9.49 -11.15 2.70
CA GLU A 91 10.57 -11.09 3.70
C GLU A 91 11.47 -12.31 3.63
N ALA A 92 10.90 -13.51 3.49
CA ALA A 92 11.67 -14.72 3.29
C ALA A 92 12.53 -14.68 2.00
N LEU A 93 12.00 -14.09 0.92
CA LEU A 93 12.76 -13.88 -0.31
C LEU A 93 13.88 -12.83 -0.13
N ILE A 94 13.65 -11.80 0.68
CA ILE A 94 14.68 -10.79 0.99
C ILE A 94 15.79 -11.40 1.83
N GLU A 95 15.48 -12.24 2.82
CA GLU A 95 16.47 -12.92 3.67
C GLU A 95 17.41 -13.83 2.88
N GLN A 96 16.93 -14.41 1.76
CA GLN A 96 17.75 -15.23 0.86
C GLN A 96 18.70 -14.39 -0.01
N GLN A 97 18.52 -13.07 -0.05
CA GLN A 97 19.34 -12.15 -0.81
C GLN A 97 20.35 -11.46 0.12
N ASN A 98 21.52 -11.09 -0.43
CA ASN A 98 22.46 -10.25 0.31
C ASN A 98 21.94 -8.79 0.30
N LEU A 99 21.22 -8.40 1.35
CA LEU A 99 20.61 -7.08 1.47
C LEU A 99 21.62 -5.92 1.38
N GLU A 100 22.88 -6.15 1.78
CA GLU A 100 23.94 -5.12 1.71
C GLU A 100 24.30 -4.77 0.26
N GLU A 101 24.10 -5.69 -0.67
CA GLU A 101 24.37 -5.48 -2.10
C GLU A 101 23.15 -4.91 -2.85
N LYS A 102 21.97 -4.94 -2.25
CA LYS A 102 20.72 -4.51 -2.87
C LYS A 102 20.39 -3.05 -2.55
N TRP A 103 20.29 -2.25 -3.59
CA TRP A 103 19.90 -0.84 -3.54
C TRP A 103 18.41 -0.66 -3.87
N VAL A 104 17.85 -1.58 -4.63
CA VAL A 104 16.43 -1.72 -4.94
C VAL A 104 16.04 -3.16 -4.68
N LEU A 105 14.93 -3.39 -3.99
CA LEU A 105 14.35 -4.71 -3.80
C LEU A 105 13.36 -4.99 -4.93
N VAL A 106 13.67 -5.93 -5.80
CA VAL A 106 12.75 -6.40 -6.86
C VAL A 106 12.39 -7.83 -6.56
N LEU A 107 11.11 -8.09 -6.28
CA LEU A 107 10.61 -9.39 -5.90
C LEU A 107 9.38 -9.74 -6.74
N ALA A 108 9.21 -11.01 -7.04
CA ALA A 108 8.09 -11.48 -7.84
C ALA A 108 7.58 -12.84 -7.35
N SER A 109 6.26 -13.03 -7.40
CA SER A 109 5.63 -14.32 -7.11
C SER A 109 4.36 -14.51 -7.93
N LYS A 110 4.03 -15.78 -8.22
CA LYS A 110 2.76 -16.19 -8.80
C LYS A 110 1.63 -16.26 -7.77
N ASN A 111 1.98 -16.30 -6.49
CA ASN A 111 1.02 -16.37 -5.39
C ASN A 111 0.47 -15.00 -5.01
N TRP A 112 1.05 -13.91 -5.54
CA TRP A 112 0.69 -12.57 -5.13
C TRP A 112 -0.48 -12.00 -5.90
N HIS A 113 -1.30 -11.21 -5.22
CA HIS A 113 -2.46 -10.54 -5.81
C HIS A 113 -2.11 -9.10 -6.23
N SER A 114 -2.31 -8.76 -7.51
CA SER A 114 -1.92 -7.46 -8.08
C SER A 114 -2.61 -6.25 -7.42
N GLY A 115 -3.81 -6.42 -6.86
CA GLY A 115 -4.52 -5.37 -6.09
C GLY A 115 -3.95 -5.10 -4.70
N VAL A 116 -3.09 -6.00 -4.18
CA VAL A 116 -2.57 -5.94 -2.80
C VAL A 116 -1.08 -5.58 -2.74
N ILE A 117 -0.28 -5.94 -3.76
CA ILE A 117 1.18 -5.69 -3.81
C ILE A 117 1.58 -4.25 -3.47
N GLY A 118 0.72 -3.26 -3.76
CA GLY A 118 1.03 -1.86 -3.51
C GLY A 118 1.12 -1.49 -2.02
N ASN A 119 0.34 -2.14 -1.16
CA ASN A 119 0.38 -1.95 0.29
C ASN A 119 1.65 -2.61 0.85
N VAL A 120 1.86 -3.88 0.51
CA VAL A 120 3.05 -4.63 0.95
C VAL A 120 4.35 -3.96 0.48
N ALA A 121 4.37 -3.41 -0.75
CA ALA A 121 5.51 -2.64 -1.23
C ALA A 121 5.79 -1.39 -0.38
N SER A 122 4.74 -0.72 0.14
CA SER A 122 4.89 0.41 1.05
C SER A 122 5.47 -0.01 2.40
N ASP A 123 4.95 -1.10 2.97
CA ASP A 123 5.38 -1.61 4.27
C ASP A 123 6.86 -2.08 4.23
N LEU A 124 7.24 -2.78 3.16
CA LEU A 124 8.63 -3.20 2.94
C LEU A 124 9.57 -2.01 2.66
N ASN A 125 9.09 -1.00 1.90
CA ASN A 125 9.85 0.23 1.65
C ASN A 125 10.17 0.98 2.96
N GLU A 126 9.19 1.06 3.87
CA GLU A 126 9.38 1.66 5.19
C GLU A 126 10.32 0.81 6.07
N LYS A 127 10.12 -0.51 6.13
CA LYS A 127 10.91 -1.44 6.95
C LYS A 127 12.38 -1.48 6.55
N TYR A 128 12.66 -1.60 5.25
CA TYR A 128 14.04 -1.79 4.74
C TYR A 128 14.71 -0.49 4.29
N HIS A 129 13.97 0.62 4.25
CA HIS A 129 14.41 1.93 3.76
C HIS A 129 15.13 1.84 2.41
N ARG A 130 14.50 1.17 1.46
CA ARG A 130 14.97 0.97 0.08
C ARG A 130 13.81 1.11 -0.90
N PRO A 131 14.05 1.55 -2.14
CA PRO A 131 13.07 1.39 -3.20
C PRO A 131 12.68 -0.08 -3.35
N VAL A 132 11.37 -0.35 -3.47
CA VAL A 132 10.80 -1.69 -3.57
C VAL A 132 9.94 -1.79 -4.82
N VAL A 133 10.08 -2.88 -5.55
CA VAL A 133 9.23 -3.26 -6.69
C VAL A 133 8.70 -4.66 -6.43
N LEU A 134 7.40 -4.79 -6.17
CA LEU A 134 6.74 -6.08 -6.05
C LEU A 134 5.97 -6.39 -7.32
N ILE A 135 6.09 -7.61 -7.82
CA ILE A 135 5.49 -8.04 -9.09
C ILE A 135 4.64 -9.30 -8.85
N ALA A 136 3.33 -9.17 -9.06
CA ALA A 136 2.41 -10.30 -9.11
C ALA A 136 2.40 -10.88 -10.54
N ILE A 137 2.74 -12.14 -10.70
CA ILE A 137 2.72 -12.82 -12.00
C ILE A 137 1.34 -13.44 -12.18
N GLU A 138 0.55 -12.87 -13.10
CA GLU A 138 -0.81 -13.32 -13.39
C GLU A 138 -0.82 -14.57 -14.28
N GLU A 139 -1.96 -15.27 -14.37
CA GLU A 139 -2.14 -16.50 -15.15
C GLU A 139 -1.82 -16.33 -16.65
N ASN A 140 -2.02 -15.11 -17.18
CA ASN A 140 -1.70 -14.76 -18.56
C ASN A 140 -0.19 -14.57 -18.81
N ASN A 141 0.67 -14.94 -17.86
CA ASN A 141 2.12 -14.77 -17.89
C ASN A 141 2.55 -13.31 -18.04
N ILE A 142 1.81 -12.37 -17.42
CA ILE A 142 2.17 -10.97 -17.32
C ILE A 142 2.40 -10.62 -15.86
N GLY A 143 3.55 -10.04 -15.55
CA GLY A 143 3.83 -9.45 -14.25
C GLY A 143 3.18 -8.06 -14.13
N LYS A 144 2.34 -7.88 -13.12
CA LYS A 144 1.81 -6.58 -12.69
C LYS A 144 2.60 -6.12 -11.48
N GLY A 145 3.31 -5.01 -11.63
CA GLY A 145 4.19 -4.50 -10.59
C GLY A 145 3.68 -3.23 -9.92
N SER A 146 3.99 -3.11 -8.64
CA SER A 146 3.84 -1.87 -7.87
C SER A 146 5.17 -1.50 -7.24
N ALA A 147 5.60 -0.28 -7.47
CA ALA A 147 6.86 0.26 -7.00
C ALA A 147 6.63 1.35 -5.95
N ARG A 148 7.51 1.38 -4.94
CA ARG A 148 7.58 2.43 -3.91
C ARG A 148 9.02 2.88 -3.76
N SER A 149 9.21 4.16 -3.43
CA SER A 149 10.53 4.76 -3.39
C SER A 149 10.81 5.48 -2.07
N ILE A 150 12.09 5.70 -1.82
CA ILE A 150 12.59 6.50 -0.71
C ILE A 150 12.85 7.94 -1.15
N SER A 151 13.03 8.84 -0.17
CA SER A 151 13.50 10.20 -0.46
C SER A 151 14.86 10.16 -1.17
N GLY A 152 15.01 10.97 -2.20
CA GLY A 152 16.26 11.01 -2.98
C GLY A 152 16.28 10.11 -4.22
N PHE A 153 15.36 9.15 -4.37
CA PHE A 153 15.28 8.29 -5.54
C PHE A 153 13.97 8.48 -6.32
N ASN A 154 14.07 8.73 -7.61
CA ASN A 154 12.90 8.86 -8.49
C ASN A 154 12.63 7.51 -9.17
N ILE A 155 11.65 6.76 -8.68
CA ILE A 155 11.32 5.44 -9.23
C ILE A 155 10.74 5.51 -10.63
N HIS A 156 10.03 6.58 -10.97
CA HIS A 156 9.51 6.78 -12.33
C HIS A 156 10.65 6.92 -13.34
N ASP A 157 11.66 7.74 -13.04
CA ASP A 157 12.81 7.93 -13.93
C ASP A 157 13.67 6.66 -14.02
N ALA A 158 13.77 5.92 -12.93
CA ALA A 158 14.45 4.62 -12.92
C ALA A 158 13.75 3.60 -13.83
N LEU A 159 12.42 3.56 -13.84
CA LEU A 159 11.63 2.71 -14.75
C LEU A 159 11.70 3.24 -16.20
N LEU A 160 11.64 4.55 -16.39
CA LEU A 160 11.79 5.16 -17.71
C LEU A 160 13.13 4.78 -18.37
N ALA A 161 14.22 4.77 -17.60
CA ALA A 161 15.53 4.35 -18.08
C ALA A 161 15.59 2.86 -18.48
N GLN A 162 14.59 2.06 -18.12
CA GLN A 162 14.48 0.64 -18.45
C GLN A 162 13.20 0.33 -19.26
N GLN A 163 12.63 1.32 -19.93
CA GLN A 163 11.35 1.20 -20.60
C GLN A 163 11.29 0.08 -21.65
N GLU A 164 12.42 -0.28 -22.24
CA GLU A 164 12.53 -1.36 -23.23
C GLU A 164 12.20 -2.75 -22.67
N LEU A 165 12.33 -2.94 -21.33
CA LEU A 165 11.98 -4.19 -20.64
C LEU A 165 10.50 -4.25 -20.25
N LEU A 166 9.81 -3.10 -20.30
CA LEU A 166 8.47 -2.95 -19.74
C LEU A 166 7.42 -2.93 -20.86
N LYS A 167 6.30 -3.63 -20.64
CA LYS A 167 5.13 -3.52 -21.51
C LYS A 167 4.39 -2.20 -21.32
N ALA A 168 4.34 -1.73 -20.08
CA ALA A 168 3.75 -0.46 -19.68
C ALA A 168 4.30 -0.06 -18.31
N PHE A 169 4.39 1.23 -18.07
CA PHE A 169 4.67 1.79 -16.74
C PHE A 169 4.06 3.18 -16.63
N GLY A 170 3.89 3.65 -15.38
CA GLY A 170 3.40 4.98 -15.11
C GLY A 170 3.39 5.25 -13.61
N GLY A 171 3.35 6.53 -13.25
CA GLY A 171 3.35 6.94 -11.85
C GLY A 171 4.10 8.23 -11.63
N HIS A 172 4.61 8.39 -10.41
CA HIS A 172 5.31 9.59 -9.95
C HIS A 172 6.61 9.21 -9.23
N LYS A 173 7.35 10.21 -8.78
CA LYS A 173 8.65 10.05 -8.12
C LYS A 173 8.65 9.00 -6.99
N GLN A 174 7.59 8.91 -6.18
CA GLN A 174 7.53 8.06 -4.98
C GLN A 174 6.81 6.73 -5.18
N ALA A 175 5.97 6.63 -6.21
CA ALA A 175 5.16 5.45 -6.48
C ALA A 175 4.90 5.30 -7.97
N ALA A 176 5.02 4.09 -8.48
CA ALA A 176 4.75 3.75 -9.88
C ALA A 176 4.14 2.35 -10.01
N GLY A 177 3.42 2.15 -11.11
CA GLY A 177 2.97 0.85 -11.56
C GLY A 177 3.70 0.42 -12.82
N LEU A 178 3.82 -0.88 -13.04
CA LEU A 178 4.43 -1.42 -14.26
C LEU A 178 3.78 -2.72 -14.71
N SER A 179 4.01 -3.07 -15.97
CA SER A 179 3.72 -4.40 -16.51
C SER A 179 4.96 -4.92 -17.24
N ILE A 180 5.30 -6.18 -17.02
CA ILE A 180 6.54 -6.80 -17.52
C ILE A 180 6.29 -8.27 -17.85
N VAL A 181 7.06 -8.85 -18.76
CA VAL A 181 7.10 -10.31 -18.92
C VAL A 181 8.00 -10.92 -17.85
N PRO A 182 7.66 -12.11 -17.28
CA PRO A 182 8.43 -12.70 -16.19
C PRO A 182 9.91 -12.93 -16.52
N GLU A 183 10.22 -13.21 -17.78
CA GLU A 183 11.58 -13.46 -18.27
C GLU A 183 12.50 -12.23 -18.14
N GLU A 184 11.94 -11.02 -18.11
CA GLU A 184 12.70 -9.78 -18.00
C GLU A 184 12.87 -9.28 -16.55
N ILE A 185 12.25 -9.94 -15.56
CA ILE A 185 12.28 -9.50 -14.16
C ILE A 185 13.70 -9.49 -13.60
N GLU A 186 14.48 -10.53 -13.87
CA GLU A 186 15.88 -10.60 -13.42
C GLU A 186 16.75 -9.50 -14.07
N THR A 187 16.51 -9.22 -15.34
CA THR A 187 17.19 -8.14 -16.04
C THR A 187 16.83 -6.78 -15.46
N LEU A 188 15.55 -6.57 -15.16
CA LEU A 188 15.05 -5.36 -14.50
C LEU A 188 15.68 -5.17 -13.11
N ASP A 189 15.75 -6.23 -12.28
CA ASP A 189 16.40 -6.18 -10.97
C ASP A 189 17.86 -5.70 -11.07
N LYS A 190 18.63 -6.32 -11.95
CA LYS A 190 20.05 -5.95 -12.17
C LYS A 190 20.20 -4.49 -12.61
N LYS A 191 19.40 -4.06 -13.58
CA LYS A 191 19.47 -2.70 -14.13
C LYS A 191 18.98 -1.64 -13.16
N LEU A 192 17.91 -1.89 -12.40
CA LEU A 192 17.44 -0.98 -11.36
C LEU A 192 18.46 -0.81 -10.23
N ASN A 193 19.11 -1.90 -9.81
CA ASN A 193 20.17 -1.83 -8.81
C ASN A 193 21.40 -1.07 -9.33
N GLN A 194 21.78 -1.28 -10.59
CA GLN A 194 22.87 -0.51 -11.22
C GLN A 194 22.52 0.98 -11.32
N TYR A 195 21.31 1.32 -11.73
CA TYR A 195 20.81 2.69 -11.78
C TYR A 195 20.80 3.35 -10.40
N ALA A 196 20.31 2.64 -9.38
CA ALA A 196 20.27 3.15 -8.02
C ALA A 196 21.65 3.44 -7.43
N LYS A 197 22.65 2.59 -7.71
CA LYS A 197 24.05 2.82 -7.30
C LYS A 197 24.68 4.09 -7.91
N GLN A 198 24.14 4.58 -9.00
CA GLN A 198 24.59 5.85 -9.61
C GLN A 198 23.88 7.08 -9.06
N GLN A 199 22.70 6.90 -8.47
CA GLN A 199 21.84 7.99 -8.00
C GLN A 199 21.85 8.17 -6.49
N LEU A 200 22.11 7.11 -5.73
CA LEU A 200 22.06 7.09 -4.26
C LEU A 200 23.47 6.89 -3.68
N THR A 201 23.62 7.34 -2.45
CA THR A 201 24.75 7.03 -1.58
C THR A 201 24.34 6.04 -0.48
N PRO A 202 25.27 5.34 0.17
CA PRO A 202 24.93 4.47 1.31
C PRO A 202 24.18 5.20 2.42
N SER A 203 24.43 6.51 2.60
CA SER A 203 23.73 7.31 3.60
C SER A 203 22.26 7.58 3.28
N ASP A 204 21.84 7.44 2.01
CA ASP A 204 20.46 7.60 1.60
C ASP A 204 19.62 6.34 1.92
N LEU A 205 20.28 5.22 2.14
CA LEU A 205 19.67 3.94 2.52
C LEU A 205 19.54 3.75 4.05
N VAL A 206 19.90 4.78 4.82
CA VAL A 206 19.78 4.78 6.28
C VAL A 206 18.58 5.66 6.67
N PRO A 207 17.60 5.11 7.41
CA PRO A 207 16.45 5.88 7.84
C PRO A 207 16.87 7.05 8.74
N ARG A 208 16.37 8.25 8.45
CA ARG A 208 16.66 9.47 9.22
C ARG A 208 15.38 9.96 9.87
N LYS A 209 15.43 10.21 11.18
CA LYS A 209 14.38 10.94 11.88
C LYS A 209 14.78 12.42 11.98
N LYS A 210 13.91 13.30 11.51
CA LYS A 210 14.06 14.73 11.74
C LYS A 210 13.68 15.00 13.19
N VAL A 211 14.60 15.60 13.92
CA VAL A 211 14.37 16.10 15.29
C VAL A 211 14.20 17.61 15.19
N ASP A 212 13.03 18.11 15.55
CA ASP A 212 12.73 19.54 15.45
C ASP A 212 13.36 20.34 16.59
N VAL A 213 13.45 19.74 17.79
CA VAL A 213 14.08 20.37 18.95
C VAL A 213 14.58 19.29 19.91
N ALA A 214 15.72 19.55 20.56
CA ALA A 214 16.19 18.82 21.72
C ALA A 214 15.87 19.64 22.97
N VAL A 215 15.22 19.04 23.96
CA VAL A 215 14.84 19.67 25.22
C VAL A 215 15.31 18.83 26.40
N GLU A 216 15.71 19.46 27.47
CA GLU A 216 15.93 18.80 28.76
C GLU A 216 14.56 18.48 29.40
N LEU A 217 14.51 17.42 30.21
CA LEU A 217 13.26 16.96 30.81
C LEU A 217 12.57 18.05 31.66
N GLU A 218 13.38 18.90 32.29
CA GLU A 218 12.96 20.04 33.15
C GLU A 218 12.31 21.19 32.37
N GLN A 219 12.50 21.22 31.04
CA GLN A 219 11.91 22.21 30.14
C GLN A 219 10.51 21.79 29.64
N LEU A 220 10.11 20.57 29.94
CA LEU A 220 8.78 20.07 29.57
C LEU A 220 7.76 20.52 30.62
N SER A 221 6.79 21.32 30.22
CA SER A 221 5.60 21.65 31.03
C SER A 221 4.35 21.25 30.31
N PHE A 222 3.35 20.72 31.05
CA PHE A 222 2.01 20.56 30.55
C PHE A 222 1.34 21.94 30.51
N ALA A 223 0.86 22.32 29.31
CA ALA A 223 0.07 23.53 29.14
C ALA A 223 -1.41 23.25 29.47
#